data_d346b8304ba49f6580b976f0cfd97e6e
#
_entry.id   d346b8304ba49f6580b976f0cfd97e6e
#
_cell.length_a   1.000
_cell.length_b   1.000
_cell.length_c   1.000
_cell.angle_alpha   90.00
_cell.angle_beta   90.00
_cell.angle_gamma   90.00
#
_symmetry.space_group_name_H-M   'P 1'
#
loop_
_entity.id
_entity.type
_entity.pdbx_description
1 polymer ?
#
loop_
_entity_poly.entity_id
_entity_poly.type
_entity_poly.pdbx_seq_one_letter_code
_entity_poly.pdbx_strand_id
1 'polypeptide(L)'
;MEIKGAESALELDDIQSGVLRPRPTPYAATYVSFRIDDCTAGRDLMRRLSTVVSSAAASSALDASVSVALSFQGLKALRVPQASLDSFSPEFRQGMAARAHVLGDDGESAPENWEKPLGSPDMHVVVTALAPDTEQLAAVLDRARAIYRKLPGITAIWRQDCYALPNEKEAFGFKDGISHPAIEGSGIPGTNPNERPLKAGEFIIGCPDEMSEAHSIPQPEVLGRNGSYVAFRKLHQRVAAFRRYLKANSSNPDMEELFAAKMMGRWRSGAPLALCPLHDNPELGADPRRNNAFLFKKDDPIGYDTPRGAHIRRMNPRDADVAGVVRIHRMIRRGTSYGPPLPDGVVDDDGLDRGLMFAFVGAHLGRQFEFVQSEWMNDSAFFGGSVAKDPVVGASDANGSFDIPRRPLRIRLQSLPRFVVTRGGEYCFLPGLRALRWLADLNT
;
A
#
# COMPACT_ATOMS: atom_id res chain seq x y z
N MET A 1 21.97 -30.29 -19.66
CA MET A 1 20.70 -30.96 -19.26
C MET A 1 19.98 -29.95 -18.40
N GLU A 2 19.18 -29.07 -19.02
CA GLU A 2 18.39 -28.06 -18.29
C GLU A 2 17.29 -28.79 -17.52
N ILE A 3 17.36 -28.76 -16.21
CA ILE A 3 16.24 -29.13 -15.35
C ILE A 3 15.19 -28.04 -15.51
N LYS A 4 14.23 -28.22 -16.42
CA LYS A 4 12.98 -27.48 -16.41
C LYS A 4 12.30 -27.82 -15.09
N GLY A 5 12.54 -27.00 -14.06
CA GLY A 5 11.73 -27.00 -12.86
C GLY A 5 10.29 -26.72 -13.28
N ALA A 6 9.38 -27.65 -13.04
CA ALA A 6 7.96 -27.40 -13.20
C ALA A 6 7.61 -26.19 -12.36
N GLU A 7 7.20 -25.08 -12.99
CA GLU A 7 6.62 -23.92 -12.30
C GLU A 7 5.42 -24.47 -11.52
N SER A 8 5.54 -24.54 -10.20
CA SER A 8 4.41 -24.94 -9.37
C SER A 8 3.35 -23.86 -9.50
N ALA A 9 2.22 -24.20 -10.07
CA ALA A 9 1.08 -23.29 -10.18
C ALA A 9 0.69 -22.82 -8.76
N LEU A 10 0.39 -21.51 -8.62
CA LEU A 10 -0.06 -20.95 -7.34
C LEU A 10 -1.38 -21.59 -6.90
N GLU A 11 -1.51 -21.85 -5.62
CA GLU A 11 -2.75 -22.36 -5.01
C GLU A 11 -3.77 -21.21 -4.85
N LEU A 12 -4.29 -20.72 -5.99
CA LEU A 12 -5.16 -19.55 -6.06
C LEU A 12 -6.44 -19.68 -5.21
N ASP A 13 -6.90 -20.89 -4.97
CA ASP A 13 -8.05 -21.23 -4.12
C ASP A 13 -7.76 -21.02 -2.63
N ASP A 14 -6.48 -21.04 -2.22
CA ASP A 14 -6.04 -20.83 -0.86
C ASP A 14 -5.56 -19.40 -0.58
N ILE A 15 -5.11 -18.67 -1.60
CA ILE A 15 -4.65 -17.29 -1.49
C ILE A 15 -5.86 -16.34 -1.45
N GLN A 16 -5.90 -15.40 -0.50
CA GLN A 16 -6.96 -14.39 -0.46
C GLN A 16 -6.89 -13.45 -1.68
N SER A 17 -8.04 -13.07 -2.23
CA SER A 17 -8.14 -12.28 -3.47
C SER A 17 -7.38 -10.96 -3.38
N GLY A 18 -7.40 -10.27 -2.24
CA GLY A 18 -6.73 -8.99 -2.02
C GLY A 18 -5.21 -9.02 -2.26
N VAL A 19 -4.57 -10.19 -2.21
CA VAL A 19 -3.14 -10.35 -2.53
C VAL A 19 -2.89 -10.13 -4.02
N LEU A 20 -3.57 -10.86 -4.87
CA LEU A 20 -3.29 -10.92 -6.31
C LEU A 20 -4.22 -10.05 -7.14
N ARG A 21 -5.52 -10.04 -6.83
CA ARG A 21 -6.53 -9.34 -7.62
C ARG A 21 -6.49 -7.84 -7.39
N PRO A 22 -6.52 -7.00 -8.44
CA PRO A 22 -6.67 -5.56 -8.29
C PRO A 22 -8.05 -5.23 -7.69
N ARG A 23 -8.16 -4.06 -7.03
CA ARG A 23 -9.46 -3.53 -6.64
C ARG A 23 -10.31 -3.21 -7.87
N PRO A 24 -11.65 -3.25 -7.78
CA PRO A 24 -12.53 -2.74 -8.83
C PRO A 24 -12.24 -1.27 -9.14
N THR A 25 -12.66 -0.81 -10.29
CA THR A 25 -12.55 0.58 -10.71
C THR A 25 -13.82 0.96 -11.47
N PRO A 26 -14.69 1.83 -10.92
CA PRO A 26 -14.61 2.47 -9.61
C PRO A 26 -14.73 1.48 -8.45
N TYR A 27 -14.59 1.95 -7.22
CA TYR A 27 -14.70 1.12 -6.02
C TYR A 27 -15.41 1.84 -4.88
N ALA A 28 -16.02 1.03 -4.01
CA ALA A 28 -16.38 1.37 -2.65
C ALA A 28 -15.73 0.34 -1.71
N ALA A 29 -15.25 0.77 -0.55
CA ALA A 29 -14.58 -0.10 0.40
C ALA A 29 -14.93 0.25 1.85
N THR A 30 -14.85 -0.73 2.72
CA THR A 30 -14.95 -0.53 4.17
C THR A 30 -13.90 -1.38 4.87
N TYR A 31 -13.19 -0.76 5.80
CA TYR A 31 -12.31 -1.41 6.75
C TYR A 31 -12.98 -1.44 8.10
N VAL A 32 -13.04 -2.60 8.74
CA VAL A 32 -13.56 -2.75 10.10
C VAL A 32 -12.51 -3.45 10.94
N SER A 33 -12.16 -2.86 12.08
CA SER A 33 -11.28 -3.51 13.05
C SER A 33 -12.06 -4.07 14.22
N PHE A 34 -11.66 -5.25 14.68
CA PHE A 34 -12.29 -5.96 15.79
C PHE A 34 -11.30 -6.25 16.89
N ARG A 35 -11.81 -6.17 18.13
CA ARG A 35 -11.18 -6.73 19.31
C ARG A 35 -11.84 -8.07 19.65
N ILE A 36 -11.01 -9.06 19.96
CA ILE A 36 -11.42 -10.37 20.48
C ILE A 36 -11.32 -10.29 21.98
N ASP A 37 -12.45 -10.31 22.66
CA ASP A 37 -12.55 -10.29 24.13
C ASP A 37 -12.66 -11.73 24.68
N ASP A 38 -13.13 -12.69 23.87
CA ASP A 38 -13.22 -14.11 24.17
C ASP A 38 -12.58 -14.97 23.07
N CYS A 39 -11.69 -15.85 23.43
CA CYS A 39 -10.92 -16.68 22.50
C CYS A 39 -11.83 -17.63 21.68
N THR A 40 -12.86 -18.22 22.32
CA THR A 40 -13.79 -19.13 21.64
C THR A 40 -14.63 -18.40 20.61
N ALA A 41 -15.11 -17.20 20.97
CA ALA A 41 -15.80 -16.32 20.03
C ALA A 41 -14.88 -15.87 18.88
N GLY A 42 -13.59 -15.61 19.16
CA GLY A 42 -12.59 -15.30 18.14
C GLY A 42 -12.40 -16.42 17.12
N ARG A 43 -12.30 -17.66 17.59
CA ARG A 43 -12.20 -18.84 16.73
C ARG A 43 -13.47 -19.08 15.93
N ASP A 44 -14.65 -18.88 16.51
CA ASP A 44 -15.91 -18.96 15.80
C ASP A 44 -16.02 -17.85 14.74
N LEU A 45 -15.51 -16.65 15.04
CA LEU A 45 -15.36 -15.57 14.03
C LEU A 45 -14.50 -16.03 12.85
N MET A 46 -13.32 -16.63 13.09
CA MET A 46 -12.45 -17.15 12.02
C MET A 46 -13.17 -18.22 11.18
N ARG A 47 -13.86 -19.15 11.82
CA ARG A 47 -14.65 -20.19 11.14
C ARG A 47 -15.69 -19.59 10.22
N ARG A 48 -16.47 -18.64 10.69
CA ARG A 48 -17.52 -17.98 9.90
C ARG A 48 -16.93 -17.10 8.79
N LEU A 49 -15.88 -16.32 9.08
CA LEU A 49 -15.22 -15.49 8.09
C LEU A 49 -14.59 -16.31 6.96
N SER A 50 -14.05 -17.52 7.27
CA SER A 50 -13.50 -18.42 6.25
C SER A 50 -14.50 -18.83 5.16
N THR A 51 -15.81 -18.69 5.41
CA THR A 51 -16.87 -18.99 4.43
C THR A 51 -17.22 -17.84 3.50
N VAL A 52 -16.79 -16.61 3.83
CA VAL A 52 -17.12 -15.39 3.06
C VAL A 52 -15.88 -14.69 2.48
N VAL A 53 -14.68 -15.06 2.94
CA VAL A 53 -13.42 -14.55 2.40
C VAL A 53 -13.25 -14.99 0.96
N SER A 54 -12.92 -14.05 0.09
CA SER A 54 -12.75 -14.29 -1.35
C SER A 54 -11.36 -14.81 -1.66
N SER A 55 -11.26 -15.91 -2.42
CA SER A 55 -9.98 -16.45 -2.91
C SER A 55 -9.52 -15.75 -4.20
N ALA A 56 -8.23 -15.88 -4.51
CA ALA A 56 -7.66 -15.37 -5.76
C ALA A 56 -8.11 -16.19 -7.00
N ALA A 57 -8.69 -17.38 -6.81
CA ALA A 57 -9.29 -18.18 -7.88
C ALA A 57 -10.61 -17.59 -8.40
N ALA A 58 -11.29 -16.73 -7.61
CA ALA A 58 -12.52 -16.06 -8.04
C ALA A 58 -12.30 -15.28 -9.36
N SER A 59 -13.19 -15.44 -10.33
CA SER A 59 -12.87 -15.20 -11.74
C SER A 59 -12.94 -13.75 -12.19
N SER A 60 -13.51 -12.82 -11.42
CA SER A 60 -13.70 -11.45 -11.91
C SER A 60 -13.17 -10.38 -10.95
N ALA A 61 -12.46 -9.41 -11.54
CA ALA A 61 -12.07 -8.16 -10.86
C ALA A 61 -13.27 -7.23 -10.57
N LEU A 62 -14.44 -7.61 -11.07
CA LEU A 62 -15.70 -6.85 -10.94
C LEU A 62 -16.52 -7.31 -9.73
N ASP A 63 -16.12 -8.38 -9.04
CA ASP A 63 -16.89 -8.92 -7.94
C ASP A 63 -16.51 -8.25 -6.61
N ALA A 64 -17.51 -8.15 -5.76
CA ALA A 64 -17.29 -7.75 -4.38
C ALA A 64 -16.43 -8.80 -3.66
N SER A 65 -15.49 -8.35 -2.85
CA SER A 65 -14.54 -9.21 -2.16
C SER A 65 -14.42 -8.87 -0.68
N VAL A 66 -14.12 -9.90 0.12
CA VAL A 66 -13.80 -9.78 1.55
C VAL A 66 -12.43 -10.36 1.79
N SER A 67 -11.62 -9.63 2.55
CA SER A 67 -10.32 -10.10 3.05
C SER A 67 -10.25 -9.95 4.56
N VAL A 68 -9.48 -10.83 5.20
CA VAL A 68 -9.29 -10.87 6.66
C VAL A 68 -7.81 -10.91 6.97
N ALA A 69 -7.37 -9.97 7.80
CA ALA A 69 -6.00 -9.92 8.29
C ALA A 69 -5.99 -9.85 9.83
N LEU A 70 -4.97 -10.40 10.46
CA LEU A 70 -4.80 -10.42 11.91
C LEU A 70 -3.51 -9.69 12.30
N SER A 71 -3.57 -8.84 13.32
CA SER A 71 -2.37 -8.33 13.97
C SER A 71 -1.70 -9.45 14.79
N PHE A 72 -0.48 -9.21 15.23
CA PHE A 72 0.19 -10.13 16.15
C PHE A 72 -0.59 -10.32 17.47
N GLN A 73 -1.21 -9.25 17.97
CA GLN A 73 -2.07 -9.31 19.16
C GLN A 73 -3.35 -10.14 18.89
N GLY A 74 -3.87 -10.08 17.67
CA GLY A 74 -5.00 -10.92 17.26
C GLY A 74 -4.67 -12.41 17.29
N LEU A 75 -3.48 -12.81 16.83
CA LEU A 75 -3.02 -14.20 16.94
C LEU A 75 -2.86 -14.63 18.41
N LYS A 76 -2.36 -13.74 19.29
CA LYS A 76 -2.29 -13.99 20.73
C LYS A 76 -3.69 -14.13 21.35
N ALA A 77 -4.64 -13.28 20.98
CA ALA A 77 -6.02 -13.33 21.45
C ALA A 77 -6.73 -14.65 21.05
N LEU A 78 -6.37 -15.22 19.89
CA LEU A 78 -6.81 -16.56 19.46
C LEU A 78 -6.09 -17.70 20.18
N ARG A 79 -5.12 -17.41 21.05
CA ARG A 79 -4.26 -18.38 21.75
C ARG A 79 -3.51 -19.29 20.77
N VAL A 80 -2.96 -18.70 19.71
CA VAL A 80 -2.03 -19.39 18.83
C VAL A 80 -0.83 -19.87 19.66
N PRO A 81 -0.34 -21.12 19.52
CA PRO A 81 0.78 -21.64 20.29
C PRO A 81 2.01 -20.73 20.22
N GLN A 82 2.74 -20.61 21.36
CA GLN A 82 3.89 -19.71 21.44
C GLN A 82 4.97 -20.02 20.39
N ALA A 83 5.25 -21.30 20.14
CA ALA A 83 6.21 -21.70 19.09
C ALA A 83 5.81 -21.22 17.70
N SER A 84 4.49 -21.16 17.41
CA SER A 84 3.96 -20.56 16.17
C SER A 84 4.12 -19.04 16.15
N LEU A 85 3.81 -18.38 17.26
CA LEU A 85 3.98 -16.91 17.39
C LEU A 85 5.45 -16.51 17.20
N ASP A 86 6.40 -17.29 17.74
CA ASP A 86 7.84 -17.02 17.65
C ASP A 86 8.40 -17.21 16.23
N SER A 87 7.71 -17.94 15.38
CA SER A 87 8.10 -18.19 14.00
C SER A 87 7.78 -17.04 13.01
N PHE A 88 7.00 -16.05 13.43
CA PHE A 88 6.73 -14.85 12.61
C PHE A 88 7.90 -13.88 12.59
N SER A 89 7.94 -13.04 11.55
CA SER A 89 9.01 -12.05 11.39
C SER A 89 9.07 -11.05 12.56
N PRO A 90 10.27 -10.56 12.93
CA PRO A 90 10.43 -9.61 14.03
C PRO A 90 9.58 -8.35 13.90
N GLU A 91 9.46 -7.81 12.69
CA GLU A 91 8.67 -6.61 12.40
C GLU A 91 7.20 -6.81 12.77
N PHE A 92 6.61 -7.92 12.31
CA PHE A 92 5.22 -8.26 12.60
C PHE A 92 4.98 -8.48 14.10
N ARG A 93 5.93 -9.16 14.78
CA ARG A 93 5.85 -9.40 16.22
C ARG A 93 5.89 -8.14 17.06
N GLN A 94 6.66 -7.13 16.62
CA GLN A 94 6.77 -5.84 17.29
C GLN A 94 5.56 -4.94 17.05
N GLY A 95 4.95 -5.03 15.86
CA GLY A 95 3.86 -4.14 15.45
C GLY A 95 4.35 -2.78 14.95
N MET A 96 3.51 -2.08 14.20
CA MET A 96 3.91 -0.86 13.50
C MET A 96 4.25 0.30 14.43
N ALA A 97 3.50 0.49 15.52
CA ALA A 97 3.74 1.59 16.46
C ALA A 97 5.12 1.51 17.12
N ALA A 98 5.59 0.32 17.48
CA ALA A 98 6.92 0.14 18.06
C ALA A 98 8.06 0.40 17.06
N ARG A 99 7.75 0.38 15.78
CA ARG A 99 8.69 0.59 14.67
C ARG A 99 8.58 1.97 14.02
N ALA A 100 7.86 2.89 14.66
CA ALA A 100 7.65 4.25 14.16
C ALA A 100 8.96 4.97 13.80
N HIS A 101 10.04 4.75 14.57
CA HIS A 101 11.35 5.32 14.31
C HIS A 101 11.98 4.86 12.99
N VAL A 102 11.75 3.59 12.59
CA VAL A 102 12.20 3.06 11.29
C VAL A 102 11.40 3.69 10.14
N LEU A 103 10.12 3.93 10.38
CA LEU A 103 9.19 4.46 9.38
C LEU A 103 9.29 5.98 9.21
N GLY A 104 10.00 6.69 10.08
CA GLY A 104 10.01 8.16 10.12
C GLY A 104 8.67 8.74 10.58
N ASP A 105 7.93 7.98 11.39
CA ASP A 105 6.68 8.43 12.01
C ASP A 105 6.99 9.26 13.27
N ASP A 106 7.38 10.51 13.06
CA ASP A 106 7.75 11.48 14.07
C ASP A 106 6.81 12.70 14.08
N GLY A 107 6.92 13.53 15.07
CA GLY A 107 6.15 14.76 15.21
C GLY A 107 4.64 14.48 15.11
N GLU A 108 3.96 15.11 14.16
CA GLU A 108 2.52 14.93 13.96
C GLU A 108 2.12 13.51 13.52
N SER A 109 3.05 12.75 12.96
CA SER A 109 2.85 11.35 12.56
C SER A 109 3.24 10.35 13.65
N ALA A 110 3.72 10.81 14.82
CA ALA A 110 4.14 9.92 15.90
C ALA A 110 2.95 9.13 16.49
N PRO A 111 3.18 7.90 17.01
CA PRO A 111 2.11 7.01 17.46
C PRO A 111 1.19 7.57 18.54
N GLU A 112 1.65 8.50 19.36
CA GLU A 112 0.83 9.20 20.36
C GLU A 112 -0.27 10.07 19.72
N ASN A 113 -0.08 10.48 18.45
CA ASN A 113 -1.04 11.28 17.68
C ASN A 113 -1.94 10.44 16.78
N TRP A 114 -1.81 9.10 16.83
CA TRP A 114 -2.59 8.23 15.99
C TRP A 114 -4.05 8.12 16.45
N GLU A 115 -4.93 7.98 15.48
CA GLU A 115 -6.35 7.72 15.71
C GLU A 115 -6.53 6.36 16.38
N LYS A 116 -7.13 6.35 17.57
CA LYS A 116 -7.37 5.08 18.27
C LYS A 116 -8.49 4.30 17.57
N PRO A 117 -8.39 2.95 17.48
CA PRO A 117 -7.37 2.08 18.11
C PRO A 117 -6.17 1.73 17.20
N LEU A 118 -5.95 2.44 16.08
CA LEU A 118 -4.87 2.11 15.16
C LEU A 118 -3.52 2.09 15.89
N GLY A 119 -2.75 1.02 15.68
CA GLY A 119 -1.48 0.79 16.36
C GLY A 119 -1.59 0.43 17.85
N SER A 120 -2.80 0.20 18.37
CA SER A 120 -3.00 -0.23 19.76
C SER A 120 -3.04 -1.76 19.85
N PRO A 121 -2.80 -2.30 21.07
CA PRO A 121 -2.91 -3.75 21.29
C PRO A 121 -4.32 -4.32 21.12
N ASP A 122 -5.35 -3.47 21.07
CA ASP A 122 -6.75 -3.88 20.89
C ASP A 122 -7.13 -4.20 19.44
N MET A 123 -6.31 -3.79 18.47
CA MET A 123 -6.56 -4.03 17.07
C MET A 123 -6.18 -5.48 16.71
N HIS A 124 -7.13 -6.42 16.79
CA HIS A 124 -6.85 -7.84 16.61
C HIS A 124 -7.10 -8.34 15.20
N VAL A 125 -8.23 -7.98 14.59
CA VAL A 125 -8.64 -8.45 13.28
C VAL A 125 -9.05 -7.25 12.43
N VAL A 126 -8.63 -7.23 11.18
CA VAL A 126 -9.11 -6.26 10.17
C VAL A 126 -9.84 -7.01 9.08
N VAL A 127 -11.09 -6.66 8.88
CA VAL A 127 -11.89 -7.13 7.75
C VAL A 127 -11.98 -5.99 6.73
N THR A 128 -11.58 -6.27 5.51
CA THR A 128 -11.70 -5.33 4.39
C THR A 128 -12.74 -5.86 3.42
N ALA A 129 -13.77 -5.09 3.14
CA ALA A 129 -14.75 -5.35 2.09
C ALA A 129 -14.56 -4.34 0.94
N LEU A 130 -14.55 -4.83 -0.28
CA LEU A 130 -14.41 -4.06 -1.51
C LEU A 130 -15.52 -4.44 -2.48
N ALA A 131 -16.08 -3.47 -3.18
CA ALA A 131 -17.08 -3.68 -4.22
C ALA A 131 -16.98 -2.60 -5.30
N PRO A 132 -17.54 -2.80 -6.50
CA PRO A 132 -17.59 -1.77 -7.55
C PRO A 132 -18.36 -0.51 -7.17
N ASP A 133 -19.37 -0.65 -6.31
CA ASP A 133 -20.24 0.43 -5.88
C ASP A 133 -20.71 0.25 -4.42
N THR A 134 -21.43 1.23 -3.93
CA THR A 134 -21.92 1.26 -2.54
C THR A 134 -23.07 0.29 -2.29
N GLU A 135 -23.86 -0.08 -3.29
CA GLU A 135 -24.98 -1.03 -3.14
C GLU A 135 -24.45 -2.45 -2.95
N GLN A 136 -23.53 -2.86 -3.81
CA GLN A 136 -22.87 -4.16 -3.70
C GLN A 136 -22.03 -4.25 -2.42
N LEU A 137 -21.36 -3.14 -2.03
CA LEU A 137 -20.63 -3.06 -0.76
C LEU A 137 -21.59 -3.26 0.42
N ALA A 138 -22.75 -2.63 0.42
CA ALA A 138 -23.74 -2.79 1.48
C ALA A 138 -24.19 -4.25 1.62
N ALA A 139 -24.45 -4.94 0.50
CA ALA A 139 -24.82 -6.36 0.50
C ALA A 139 -23.72 -7.27 1.09
N VAL A 140 -22.45 -6.98 0.79
CA VAL A 140 -21.31 -7.72 1.37
C VAL A 140 -21.17 -7.43 2.87
N LEU A 141 -21.29 -6.17 3.26
CA LEU A 141 -21.20 -5.75 4.66
C LEU A 141 -22.32 -6.33 5.50
N ASP A 142 -23.55 -6.45 4.98
CA ASP A 142 -24.66 -7.05 5.72
C ASP A 142 -24.44 -8.54 5.97
N ARG A 143 -23.88 -9.26 5.00
CA ARG A 143 -23.43 -10.65 5.21
C ARG A 143 -22.35 -10.75 6.29
N ALA A 144 -21.33 -9.89 6.22
CA ALA A 144 -20.27 -9.84 7.23
C ALA A 144 -20.83 -9.44 8.62
N ARG A 145 -21.71 -8.44 8.68
CA ARG A 145 -22.38 -8.00 9.92
C ARG A 145 -23.19 -9.11 10.56
N ALA A 146 -23.90 -9.92 9.78
CA ALA A 146 -24.66 -11.05 10.27
C ALA A 146 -23.78 -12.07 11.00
N ILE A 147 -22.50 -12.17 10.64
CA ILE A 147 -21.50 -13.02 11.26
C ILE A 147 -21.15 -12.54 12.66
N TYR A 148 -20.69 -11.30 12.82
CA TYR A 148 -20.09 -10.83 14.09
C TYR A 148 -21.10 -10.23 15.07
N ARG A 149 -22.24 -9.66 14.64
CA ARG A 149 -23.27 -9.09 15.53
C ARG A 149 -23.85 -10.12 16.54
N LYS A 150 -23.75 -11.38 16.23
CA LYS A 150 -24.28 -12.48 17.05
C LYS A 150 -23.19 -13.20 17.85
N LEU A 151 -21.99 -12.63 17.94
CA LEU A 151 -20.86 -13.23 18.64
C LEU A 151 -20.53 -12.38 19.87
N PRO A 152 -21.10 -12.72 21.07
CA PRO A 152 -20.62 -12.11 22.31
C PRO A 152 -19.13 -12.39 22.49
N GLY A 153 -18.36 -11.38 22.88
CA GLY A 153 -16.88 -11.49 22.97
C GLY A 153 -16.14 -11.05 21.71
N ILE A 154 -16.86 -10.50 20.72
CA ILE A 154 -16.27 -9.79 19.56
C ILE A 154 -16.82 -8.37 19.51
N THR A 155 -15.92 -7.39 19.58
CA THR A 155 -16.26 -5.97 19.57
C THR A 155 -15.70 -5.30 18.30
N ALA A 156 -16.55 -4.70 17.48
CA ALA A 156 -16.11 -3.81 16.41
C ALA A 156 -15.67 -2.48 17.04
N ILE A 157 -14.39 -2.13 16.91
CA ILE A 157 -13.77 -1.01 17.61
C ILE A 157 -13.42 0.16 16.69
N TRP A 158 -13.41 -0.05 15.38
CA TRP A 158 -13.09 1.00 14.40
C TRP A 158 -13.65 0.66 13.03
N ARG A 159 -13.99 1.71 12.27
CA ARG A 159 -14.45 1.60 10.89
C ARG A 159 -13.98 2.78 10.08
N GLN A 160 -13.55 2.52 8.84
CA GLN A 160 -13.29 3.53 7.82
C GLN A 160 -13.97 3.14 6.52
N ASP A 161 -14.83 4.02 6.04
CA ASP A 161 -15.42 3.91 4.70
C ASP A 161 -14.56 4.67 3.69
N CYS A 162 -14.39 4.08 2.52
CA CYS A 162 -13.58 4.57 1.43
C CYS A 162 -14.35 4.45 0.11
N TYR A 163 -14.02 5.31 -0.85
CA TYR A 163 -14.66 5.30 -2.15
C TYR A 163 -13.77 5.94 -3.21
N ALA A 164 -13.99 5.56 -4.47
CA ALA A 164 -13.32 6.19 -5.59
C ALA A 164 -13.72 7.68 -5.67
N LEU A 165 -12.72 8.56 -5.67
CA LEU A 165 -12.95 9.97 -5.93
C LEU A 165 -13.20 10.21 -7.43
N PRO A 166 -13.74 11.37 -7.83
CA PRO A 166 -13.98 11.70 -9.23
C PRO A 166 -12.76 11.46 -10.11
N ASN A 167 -12.97 10.92 -11.31
CA ASN A 167 -11.91 10.63 -12.28
C ASN A 167 -10.83 9.66 -11.81
N GLU A 168 -11.12 8.81 -10.80
CA GLU A 168 -10.20 7.79 -10.26
C GLU A 168 -8.88 8.38 -9.71
N LYS A 169 -8.92 9.62 -9.27
CA LYS A 169 -7.78 10.32 -8.69
C LYS A 169 -7.80 10.19 -7.18
N GLU A 170 -6.64 10.30 -6.56
CA GLU A 170 -6.52 10.45 -5.10
C GLU A 170 -6.67 11.93 -4.70
N ALA A 171 -6.68 12.24 -3.40
CA ALA A 171 -7.08 13.57 -2.93
C ALA A 171 -6.17 14.74 -3.40
N PHE A 172 -4.89 14.51 -3.70
CA PHE A 172 -4.04 15.52 -4.35
C PHE A 172 -4.38 15.74 -5.82
N GLY A 173 -5.22 14.88 -6.41
CA GLY A 173 -5.68 14.99 -7.80
C GLY A 173 -4.86 14.17 -8.81
N PHE A 174 -4.01 13.26 -8.39
CA PHE A 174 -3.26 12.38 -9.31
C PHE A 174 -3.98 11.05 -9.50
N LYS A 175 -3.88 10.50 -10.71
CA LYS A 175 -4.37 9.15 -11.00
C LYS A 175 -3.54 8.13 -10.20
N ASP A 176 -4.22 7.27 -9.45
CA ASP A 176 -3.60 6.21 -8.63
C ASP A 176 -3.76 4.82 -9.25
N GLY A 177 -3.02 3.84 -8.71
CA GLY A 177 -3.13 2.43 -9.11
C GLY A 177 -2.50 2.08 -10.45
N ILE A 178 -1.70 2.95 -11.05
CA ILE A 178 -1.16 2.78 -12.41
C ILE A 178 -0.06 1.71 -12.50
N SER A 179 0.78 1.57 -11.47
CA SER A 179 2.01 0.76 -11.56
C SER A 179 1.96 -0.46 -10.65
N HIS A 180 1.38 -1.55 -11.15
CA HIS A 180 1.38 -2.85 -10.49
C HIS A 180 2.27 -3.85 -11.24
N PRO A 181 3.09 -4.65 -10.53
CA PRO A 181 3.89 -5.69 -11.16
C PRO A 181 3.02 -6.85 -11.62
N ALA A 182 3.45 -7.57 -12.66
CA ALA A 182 3.01 -8.93 -12.87
C ALA A 182 3.65 -9.84 -11.82
N ILE A 183 2.91 -10.87 -11.38
CA ILE A 183 3.39 -11.89 -10.44
C ILE A 183 3.39 -13.22 -11.17
N GLU A 184 4.53 -13.92 -11.13
CA GLU A 184 4.69 -15.22 -11.74
C GLU A 184 3.63 -16.21 -11.23
N GLY A 185 2.99 -16.94 -12.14
CA GLY A 185 1.94 -17.90 -11.80
C GLY A 185 0.56 -17.31 -11.45
N SER A 186 0.41 -15.99 -11.34
CA SER A 186 -0.88 -15.36 -10.97
C SER A 186 -1.89 -15.32 -12.12
N GLY A 187 -1.45 -15.42 -13.36
CA GLY A 187 -2.28 -15.20 -14.54
C GLY A 187 -2.74 -13.75 -14.75
N ILE A 188 -2.27 -12.79 -13.91
CA ILE A 188 -2.65 -11.38 -13.99
C ILE A 188 -1.51 -10.59 -14.61
N PRO A 189 -1.74 -9.89 -15.75
CA PRO A 189 -0.71 -9.10 -16.38
C PRO A 189 -0.29 -7.90 -15.53
N GLY A 190 0.98 -7.56 -15.56
CA GLY A 190 1.48 -6.30 -15.02
C GLY A 190 1.18 -5.11 -15.92
N THR A 191 1.34 -3.93 -15.37
CA THR A 191 1.10 -2.67 -16.10
C THR A 191 2.36 -2.10 -16.76
N ASN A 192 3.54 -2.70 -16.53
CA ASN A 192 4.80 -2.30 -17.14
C ASN A 192 5.28 -3.35 -18.16
N PRO A 193 5.22 -3.07 -19.48
CA PRO A 193 5.65 -4.02 -20.51
C PRO A 193 7.17 -4.26 -20.51
N ASN A 194 7.96 -3.38 -19.88
CA ASN A 194 9.42 -3.52 -19.78
C ASN A 194 9.86 -4.31 -18.53
N GLU A 195 8.92 -4.75 -17.71
CA GLU A 195 9.22 -5.48 -16.48
C GLU A 195 8.78 -6.92 -16.60
N ARG A 196 9.72 -7.86 -16.50
CA ARG A 196 9.37 -9.27 -16.39
C ARG A 196 8.58 -9.53 -15.09
N PRO A 197 7.70 -10.54 -15.05
CA PRO A 197 7.00 -10.89 -13.82
C PRO A 197 7.94 -11.06 -12.63
N LEU A 198 7.48 -10.66 -11.46
CA LEU A 198 8.19 -10.86 -10.20
C LEU A 198 7.90 -12.25 -9.66
N LYS A 199 8.88 -12.85 -9.00
CA LYS A 199 8.69 -14.11 -8.29
C LYS A 199 7.58 -14.01 -7.26
N ALA A 200 6.75 -15.04 -7.17
CA ALA A 200 5.60 -15.06 -6.27
C ALA A 200 5.99 -14.91 -4.80
N GLY A 201 7.17 -15.39 -4.41
CA GLY A 201 7.68 -15.30 -3.05
C GLY A 201 7.96 -13.89 -2.54
N GLU A 202 7.96 -12.87 -3.41
CA GLU A 202 7.96 -11.48 -2.96
C GLU A 202 6.61 -11.08 -2.34
N PHE A 203 5.54 -11.81 -2.59
CA PHE A 203 4.18 -11.45 -2.18
C PHE A 203 3.47 -12.54 -1.39
N ILE A 204 3.83 -13.80 -1.63
CA ILE A 204 3.17 -14.99 -1.08
C ILE A 204 4.20 -15.80 -0.30
N ILE A 205 3.99 -15.94 1.00
CA ILE A 205 4.85 -16.71 1.89
C ILE A 205 4.80 -18.20 1.49
N GLY A 206 5.97 -18.81 1.43
CA GLY A 206 6.12 -20.22 1.03
C GLY A 206 6.38 -20.43 -0.47
N CYS A 207 6.37 -19.36 -1.27
CA CYS A 207 6.80 -19.41 -2.66
C CYS A 207 8.28 -18.98 -2.82
N PRO A 208 8.99 -19.39 -3.90
CA PRO A 208 10.33 -18.90 -4.21
C PRO A 208 10.31 -17.39 -4.52
N ASP A 209 11.30 -16.66 -3.97
CA ASP A 209 11.48 -15.23 -4.20
C ASP A 209 12.51 -14.91 -5.29
N GLU A 210 12.84 -13.61 -5.49
CA GLU A 210 13.82 -13.14 -6.48
C GLU A 210 15.26 -13.58 -6.16
N MET A 211 15.56 -13.90 -4.90
CA MET A 211 16.88 -14.37 -4.48
C MET A 211 16.98 -15.89 -4.49
N SER A 212 15.90 -16.59 -4.84
CA SER A 212 15.77 -18.05 -4.79
C SER A 212 16.01 -18.63 -3.38
N GLU A 213 15.78 -17.83 -2.36
CA GLU A 213 15.87 -18.26 -0.97
C GLU A 213 14.52 -18.81 -0.49
N ALA A 214 14.59 -19.89 0.29
CA ALA A 214 13.43 -20.39 1.02
C ALA A 214 13.31 -19.56 2.31
N HIS A 215 12.41 -18.59 2.33
CA HIS A 215 12.15 -17.82 3.54
C HIS A 215 11.50 -18.67 4.63
N SER A 216 11.77 -18.30 5.89
CA SER A 216 11.11 -18.95 7.02
C SER A 216 9.60 -18.74 6.93
N ILE A 217 8.88 -19.83 6.80
CA ILE A 217 7.41 -19.85 6.80
C ILE A 217 6.95 -19.90 8.26
N PRO A 218 6.00 -19.03 8.68
CA PRO A 218 5.38 -19.18 10.00
C PRO A 218 4.84 -20.59 10.23
N GLN A 219 5.15 -21.17 11.38
CA GLN A 219 4.86 -22.56 11.69
C GLN A 219 3.57 -22.74 12.53
N PRO A 220 2.84 -23.84 12.34
CA PRO A 220 3.06 -24.91 11.35
C PRO A 220 2.88 -24.41 9.91
N GLU A 221 3.39 -25.15 8.92
CA GLU A 221 3.35 -24.74 7.52
C GLU A 221 1.95 -24.30 7.06
N VAL A 222 0.88 -24.96 7.52
CA VAL A 222 -0.51 -24.59 7.20
C VAL A 222 -0.86 -23.17 7.65
N LEU A 223 -0.21 -22.64 8.69
CA LEU A 223 -0.43 -21.27 9.16
C LEU A 223 0.22 -20.26 8.22
N GLY A 224 1.47 -20.50 7.79
CA GLY A 224 2.25 -19.52 7.05
C GLY A 224 2.08 -19.60 5.53
N ARG A 225 1.91 -20.82 4.98
CA ARG A 225 1.83 -21.04 3.53
C ARG A 225 0.67 -20.30 2.91
N ASN A 226 0.91 -19.71 1.73
CA ASN A 226 -0.06 -18.90 0.97
C ASN A 226 -0.55 -17.63 1.69
N GLY A 227 0.06 -17.29 2.83
CA GLY A 227 -0.17 -16.04 3.52
C GLY A 227 0.63 -14.89 2.93
N SER A 228 0.34 -13.67 3.41
CA SER A 228 1.07 -12.44 3.08
C SER A 228 1.10 -11.53 4.30
N TYR A 229 2.05 -10.59 4.35
CA TYR A 229 1.97 -9.48 5.28
C TYR A 229 1.26 -8.29 4.64
N VAL A 230 0.57 -7.53 5.47
CA VAL A 230 -0.09 -6.28 5.10
C VAL A 230 0.34 -5.18 6.06
N ALA A 231 0.74 -4.02 5.55
CA ALA A 231 0.87 -2.81 6.33
C ALA A 231 -0.29 -1.89 5.99
N PHE A 232 -1.24 -1.76 6.93
CA PHE A 232 -2.31 -0.77 6.84
C PHE A 232 -1.83 0.55 7.41
N ARG A 233 -2.09 1.65 6.69
CA ARG A 233 -1.83 3.01 7.17
C ARG A 233 -2.97 3.94 6.81
N LYS A 234 -3.51 4.65 7.78
CA LYS A 234 -4.38 5.80 7.54
C LYS A 234 -3.51 7.02 7.34
N LEU A 235 -3.49 7.55 6.13
CA LEU A 235 -2.69 8.68 5.70
C LEU A 235 -3.59 9.88 5.44
N HIS A 236 -3.50 10.91 6.27
CA HIS A 236 -4.19 12.18 6.05
C HIS A 236 -3.43 13.00 5.02
N GLN A 237 -4.12 13.49 3.98
CA GLN A 237 -3.56 14.31 2.91
C GLN A 237 -3.96 15.77 3.06
N ARG A 238 -2.99 16.63 3.29
CA ARG A 238 -3.15 18.09 3.45
C ARG A 238 -3.28 18.77 2.09
N VAL A 239 -4.40 18.56 1.42
CA VAL A 239 -4.63 19.01 0.04
C VAL A 239 -4.52 20.52 -0.09
N ALA A 240 -5.10 21.28 0.83
CA ALA A 240 -5.03 22.74 0.86
C ALA A 240 -3.57 23.20 1.00
N ALA A 241 -2.78 22.60 1.90
CA ALA A 241 -1.37 22.94 2.08
C ALA A 241 -0.55 22.65 0.83
N PHE A 242 -0.79 21.51 0.15
CA PHE A 242 -0.13 21.17 -1.11
C PHE A 242 -0.43 22.20 -2.19
N ARG A 243 -1.70 22.56 -2.38
CA ARG A 243 -2.11 23.57 -3.38
C ARG A 243 -1.54 24.95 -3.07
N ARG A 244 -1.60 25.41 -1.80
CA ARG A 244 -0.97 26.69 -1.38
C ARG A 244 0.51 26.71 -1.65
N TYR A 245 1.22 25.60 -1.34
CA TYR A 245 2.65 25.52 -1.56
C TYR A 245 3.01 25.66 -3.05
N LEU A 246 2.30 24.94 -3.92
CA LEU A 246 2.50 25.03 -5.36
C LEU A 246 2.25 26.45 -5.86
N LYS A 247 1.12 27.06 -5.49
CA LYS A 247 0.75 28.43 -5.89
C LYS A 247 1.76 29.48 -5.42
N ALA A 248 2.26 29.33 -4.19
CA ALA A 248 3.24 30.29 -3.63
C ALA A 248 4.62 30.19 -4.29
N ASN A 249 4.97 29.06 -4.91
CA ASN A 249 6.28 28.82 -5.51
C ASN A 249 6.28 28.90 -7.04
N SER A 250 5.13 29.12 -7.67
CA SER A 250 4.98 29.22 -9.13
C SER A 250 4.50 30.59 -9.57
N SER A 251 4.83 30.97 -10.82
CA SER A 251 4.50 32.26 -11.39
C SER A 251 3.14 32.28 -12.13
N ASN A 252 2.60 31.10 -12.45
CA ASN A 252 1.36 30.94 -13.18
C ASN A 252 0.83 29.50 -13.03
N PRO A 253 -0.43 29.22 -13.41
CA PRO A 253 -1.05 27.89 -13.26
C PRO A 253 -0.29 26.76 -13.98
N ASP A 254 0.30 27.01 -15.14
CA ASP A 254 1.06 25.98 -15.88
C ASP A 254 2.31 25.54 -15.10
N MET A 255 2.94 26.49 -14.41
CA MET A 255 4.07 26.19 -13.53
C MET A 255 3.63 25.46 -12.25
N GLU A 256 2.43 25.76 -11.71
CA GLU A 256 1.86 24.98 -10.58
C GLU A 256 1.73 23.51 -10.96
N GLU A 257 1.11 23.23 -12.11
CA GLU A 257 0.93 21.85 -12.59
C GLU A 257 2.26 21.17 -12.92
N LEU A 258 3.21 21.89 -13.52
CA LEU A 258 4.54 21.35 -13.79
C LEU A 258 5.28 21.01 -12.48
N PHE A 259 5.22 21.85 -11.45
CA PHE A 259 5.86 21.57 -10.17
C PHE A 259 5.21 20.39 -9.46
N ALA A 260 3.89 20.30 -9.48
CA ALA A 260 3.15 19.16 -8.98
C ALA A 260 3.57 17.85 -9.70
N ALA A 261 3.67 17.91 -11.04
CA ALA A 261 4.12 16.79 -11.84
C ALA A 261 5.59 16.42 -11.57
N LYS A 262 6.50 17.41 -11.41
CA LYS A 262 7.91 17.17 -11.07
C LYS A 262 8.09 16.54 -9.69
N MET A 263 7.28 16.93 -8.69
CA MET A 263 7.29 16.31 -7.36
C MET A 263 6.78 14.88 -7.40
N MET A 264 5.69 14.61 -8.13
CA MET A 264 5.10 13.28 -8.26
C MET A 264 5.90 12.38 -9.21
N GLY A 265 6.38 12.91 -10.33
CA GLY A 265 7.00 12.19 -11.46
C GLY A 265 6.01 11.86 -12.58
N ARG A 266 4.73 12.22 -12.40
CA ARG A 266 3.64 12.08 -13.38
C ARG A 266 2.76 13.33 -13.37
N TRP A 267 2.14 13.59 -14.50
CA TRP A 267 1.04 14.53 -14.61
C TRP A 267 -0.22 13.97 -13.91
N ARG A 268 -1.21 14.82 -13.66
CA ARG A 268 -2.46 14.40 -12.99
C ARG A 268 -3.28 13.40 -13.79
N SER A 269 -3.12 13.37 -15.12
CA SER A 269 -3.71 12.34 -15.97
C SER A 269 -3.12 10.94 -15.77
N GLY A 270 -1.95 10.84 -15.13
CA GLY A 270 -1.14 9.64 -15.01
C GLY A 270 -0.01 9.54 -16.02
N ALA A 271 0.08 10.45 -16.99
CA ALA A 271 1.15 10.47 -17.97
C ALA A 271 2.52 10.71 -17.31
N PRO A 272 3.55 9.86 -17.55
CA PRO A 272 4.85 9.99 -16.90
C PRO A 272 5.69 11.09 -17.54
N LEU A 273 6.39 11.87 -16.72
CA LEU A 273 7.30 12.92 -17.21
C LEU A 273 8.44 12.38 -18.07
N ALA A 274 8.88 11.14 -17.86
CA ALA A 274 9.90 10.50 -18.68
C ALA A 274 9.49 10.37 -20.17
N LEU A 275 8.19 10.38 -20.49
CA LEU A 275 7.68 10.28 -21.87
C LEU A 275 7.02 11.59 -22.37
N CYS A 276 6.60 12.49 -21.47
CA CYS A 276 5.99 13.78 -21.82
C CYS A 276 6.42 14.85 -20.80
N PRO A 277 7.66 15.38 -20.92
CA PRO A 277 8.28 16.20 -19.88
C PRO A 277 7.72 17.62 -19.76
N LEU A 278 7.09 18.16 -20.81
CA LEU A 278 6.73 19.58 -20.91
C LEU A 278 5.24 19.86 -20.68
N HIS A 279 4.37 18.94 -21.11
CA HIS A 279 2.91 19.12 -21.05
C HIS A 279 2.23 17.79 -20.71
N ASP A 280 1.07 17.86 -20.05
CA ASP A 280 0.24 16.69 -19.79
C ASP A 280 -0.26 16.07 -21.10
N ASN A 281 -0.32 14.74 -21.12
CA ASN A 281 -0.87 13.98 -22.22
C ASN A 281 -1.91 12.99 -21.66
N PRO A 282 -3.19 13.39 -21.54
CA PRO A 282 -4.25 12.58 -20.99
C PRO A 282 -4.44 11.23 -21.72
N GLU A 283 -4.24 11.20 -23.05
CA GLU A 283 -4.33 9.95 -23.83
C GLU A 283 -3.24 8.96 -23.42
N LEU A 284 -2.00 9.44 -23.25
CA LEU A 284 -0.91 8.62 -22.74
C LEU A 284 -1.19 8.18 -21.30
N GLY A 285 -1.69 9.07 -20.45
CA GLY A 285 -2.05 8.78 -19.06
C GLY A 285 -3.15 7.72 -18.92
N ALA A 286 -4.09 7.70 -19.85
CA ALA A 286 -5.20 6.75 -19.89
C ALA A 286 -4.81 5.37 -20.47
N ASP A 287 -3.73 5.29 -21.24
CA ASP A 287 -3.33 4.05 -21.91
C ASP A 287 -2.46 3.16 -21.00
N PRO A 288 -3.00 2.04 -20.46
CA PRO A 288 -2.28 1.16 -19.54
C PRO A 288 -1.10 0.42 -20.19
N ARG A 289 -1.05 0.37 -21.54
CA ARG A 289 0.06 -0.25 -22.28
C ARG A 289 1.25 0.68 -22.43
N ARG A 290 1.02 1.98 -22.39
CA ARG A 290 2.03 3.02 -22.69
C ARG A 290 2.46 3.81 -21.47
N ASN A 291 1.57 4.09 -20.53
CA ASN A 291 1.85 4.97 -19.38
C ASN A 291 2.90 4.44 -18.39
N ASN A 292 3.34 3.20 -18.54
CA ASN A 292 4.46 2.58 -17.82
C ASN A 292 5.59 2.09 -18.72
N ALA A 293 5.52 2.31 -20.02
CA ALA A 293 6.48 1.82 -21.00
C ALA A 293 7.75 2.69 -21.05
N PHE A 294 8.39 2.96 -19.90
CA PHE A 294 9.61 3.75 -19.80
C PHE A 294 10.60 3.13 -18.79
N LEU A 295 11.88 3.45 -18.99
CA LEU A 295 13.00 3.06 -18.13
C LEU A 295 13.83 4.31 -17.83
N PHE A 296 14.15 4.55 -16.55
CA PHE A 296 14.85 5.78 -16.17
C PHE A 296 16.28 5.85 -16.71
N LYS A 297 17.02 4.72 -16.73
CA LYS A 297 18.38 4.70 -17.26
C LYS A 297 18.43 4.98 -18.75
N LYS A 298 17.42 4.52 -19.49
CA LYS A 298 17.31 4.71 -20.93
C LYS A 298 16.72 6.09 -21.28
N ASP A 299 15.60 6.45 -20.65
CA ASP A 299 14.76 7.55 -21.12
C ASP A 299 15.08 8.87 -20.38
N ASP A 300 15.58 8.81 -19.14
CA ASP A 300 15.94 9.98 -18.34
C ASP A 300 17.06 9.67 -17.32
N PRO A 301 18.29 9.32 -17.77
CA PRO A 301 19.36 8.82 -16.89
C PRO A 301 19.82 9.82 -15.84
N ILE A 302 19.78 11.10 -16.13
CA ILE A 302 20.23 12.15 -15.22
C ILE A 302 19.12 12.74 -14.34
N GLY A 303 17.85 12.37 -14.59
CA GLY A 303 16.69 12.88 -13.85
C GLY A 303 16.29 14.29 -14.24
N TYR A 304 16.49 14.66 -15.52
CA TYR A 304 16.16 15.99 -16.01
C TYR A 304 14.64 16.16 -16.19
N ASP A 305 14.01 15.17 -16.75
CA ASP A 305 12.57 15.17 -16.99
C ASP A 305 11.79 14.73 -15.73
N THR A 306 12.16 13.58 -15.14
CA THR A 306 11.66 13.12 -13.87
C THR A 306 12.74 13.28 -12.81
N PRO A 307 12.68 14.31 -11.96
CA PRO A 307 13.70 14.54 -10.95
C PRO A 307 14.02 13.28 -10.15
N ARG A 308 15.28 13.07 -9.79
CA ARG A 308 15.69 11.89 -9.02
C ARG A 308 14.95 11.77 -7.69
N GLY A 309 14.60 12.91 -7.09
CA GLY A 309 13.80 12.98 -5.87
C GLY A 309 12.29 12.81 -6.06
N ALA A 310 11.77 12.75 -7.30
CA ALA A 310 10.33 12.60 -7.55
C ALA A 310 9.76 11.32 -6.96
N HIS A 311 8.55 11.39 -6.43
CA HIS A 311 7.87 10.29 -5.73
C HIS A 311 7.95 8.95 -6.47
N ILE A 312 7.51 8.88 -7.74
CA ILE A 312 7.49 7.59 -8.45
C ILE A 312 8.89 7.04 -8.72
N ARG A 313 9.92 7.92 -8.82
CA ARG A 313 11.30 7.50 -9.07
C ARG A 313 11.94 6.94 -7.79
N ARG A 314 11.53 7.44 -6.62
CA ARG A 314 11.90 6.89 -5.32
C ARG A 314 11.19 5.58 -5.05
N MET A 315 9.87 5.52 -5.27
CA MET A 315 9.05 4.34 -4.96
C MET A 315 9.30 3.15 -5.89
N ASN A 316 9.79 3.40 -7.09
CA ASN A 316 10.18 2.36 -8.05
C ASN A 316 11.28 2.91 -8.97
N PRO A 317 12.55 2.80 -8.58
CA PRO A 317 13.69 3.27 -9.38
C PRO A 317 13.86 2.56 -10.71
N ARG A 318 13.13 1.47 -10.95
CA ARG A 318 13.17 0.66 -12.17
C ARG A 318 14.58 0.14 -12.47
N ASP A 319 15.17 0.60 -13.58
CA ASP A 319 16.53 0.29 -14.04
C ASP A 319 17.57 1.35 -13.66
N ALA A 320 17.18 2.36 -12.85
CA ALA A 320 18.14 3.37 -12.39
C ALA A 320 19.23 2.75 -11.50
N ASP A 321 20.43 3.32 -11.56
CA ASP A 321 21.53 2.90 -10.72
C ASP A 321 21.29 3.36 -9.26
N VAL A 322 20.72 2.48 -8.45
CA VAL A 322 20.53 2.63 -7.00
C VAL A 322 21.22 1.48 -6.27
N ALA A 323 21.48 1.67 -4.99
CA ALA A 323 22.02 0.59 -4.18
C ALA A 323 21.04 -0.58 -4.10
N GLY A 324 21.52 -1.78 -4.36
CA GLY A 324 20.78 -3.02 -4.20
C GLY A 324 19.92 -3.43 -5.42
N VAL A 325 19.12 -4.46 -5.21
CA VAL A 325 18.28 -5.08 -6.24
C VAL A 325 16.85 -4.57 -6.13
N VAL A 326 16.45 -3.65 -7.00
CA VAL A 326 15.12 -3.01 -6.97
C VAL A 326 13.97 -4.02 -6.91
N ARG A 327 14.12 -5.19 -7.55
CA ARG A 327 13.05 -6.18 -7.66
C ARG A 327 12.60 -6.77 -6.32
N ILE A 328 13.50 -6.94 -5.35
CA ILE A 328 13.18 -7.46 -4.02
C ILE A 328 12.45 -6.46 -3.11
N HIS A 329 12.39 -5.18 -3.51
CA HIS A 329 11.71 -4.12 -2.78
C HIS A 329 10.37 -3.73 -3.42
N ARG A 330 9.94 -4.46 -4.48
CA ARG A 330 8.66 -4.19 -5.15
C ARG A 330 7.49 -4.51 -4.25
N MET A 331 6.43 -3.73 -4.39
CA MET A 331 5.24 -3.79 -3.53
C MET A 331 3.97 -3.91 -4.35
N ILE A 332 2.99 -4.68 -3.84
CA ILE A 332 1.60 -4.54 -4.22
C ILE A 332 0.97 -3.49 -3.31
N ARG A 333 0.21 -2.57 -3.89
CA ARG A 333 -0.51 -1.53 -3.16
C ARG A 333 -2.01 -1.70 -3.41
N ARG A 334 -2.79 -1.69 -2.34
CA ARG A 334 -4.25 -1.83 -2.35
C ARG A 334 -4.92 -0.66 -1.64
N GLY A 335 -4.38 0.55 -1.85
CA GLY A 335 -4.88 1.77 -1.24
C GLY A 335 -6.28 2.16 -1.75
N THR A 336 -7.04 2.83 -0.88
CA THR A 336 -8.38 3.38 -1.18
C THR A 336 -8.52 4.76 -0.56
N SER A 337 -9.12 5.70 -1.28
CA SER A 337 -9.33 7.07 -0.80
C SER A 337 -10.48 7.15 0.20
N TYR A 338 -10.36 8.04 1.19
CA TYR A 338 -11.43 8.34 2.13
C TYR A 338 -11.62 9.87 2.28
N GLY A 339 -12.79 10.25 2.75
CA GLY A 339 -13.18 11.64 2.95
C GLY A 339 -13.55 12.38 1.66
N PRO A 340 -14.28 13.49 1.75
CA PRO A 340 -14.73 14.24 0.59
C PRO A 340 -13.56 14.95 -0.10
N PRO A 341 -13.56 15.08 -1.44
CA PRO A 341 -12.55 15.84 -2.14
C PRO A 341 -12.66 17.33 -1.77
N LEU A 342 -11.51 18.02 -1.65
CA LEU A 342 -11.50 19.47 -1.56
C LEU A 342 -11.86 20.03 -2.96
N PRO A 343 -12.86 20.93 -3.09
CA PRO A 343 -13.25 21.47 -4.38
C PRO A 343 -12.09 22.05 -5.18
N ASP A 344 -12.17 22.00 -6.50
CA ASP A 344 -11.10 22.50 -7.36
C ASP A 344 -10.86 23.99 -7.15
N GLY A 345 -9.58 24.39 -7.18
CA GLY A 345 -9.15 25.77 -6.96
C GLY A 345 -9.17 26.24 -5.50
N VAL A 346 -9.82 25.52 -4.58
CA VAL A 346 -9.80 25.87 -3.15
C VAL A 346 -8.43 25.58 -2.57
N VAL A 347 -7.88 26.58 -1.88
CA VAL A 347 -6.57 26.52 -1.22
C VAL A 347 -6.67 26.63 0.30
N ASP A 348 -7.86 26.94 0.81
CA ASP A 348 -8.12 26.99 2.26
C ASP A 348 -8.57 25.63 2.76
N ASP A 349 -8.13 25.29 3.96
CA ASP A 349 -8.50 24.03 4.59
C ASP A 349 -9.93 24.14 5.16
N ASP A 350 -10.77 23.17 4.83
CA ASP A 350 -12.14 23.08 5.30
C ASP A 350 -12.27 22.26 6.60
N GLY A 351 -11.14 21.76 7.15
CA GLY A 351 -11.08 20.97 8.37
C GLY A 351 -11.60 19.53 8.25
N LEU A 352 -11.98 19.08 7.03
CA LEU A 352 -12.49 17.72 6.82
C LEU A 352 -11.34 16.72 6.66
N ASP A 353 -11.48 15.55 7.32
CA ASP A 353 -10.50 14.48 7.21
C ASP A 353 -10.61 13.78 5.84
N ARG A 354 -9.49 13.73 5.14
CA ARG A 354 -9.37 13.10 3.81
C ARG A 354 -7.98 12.53 3.58
N GLY A 355 -7.90 11.49 2.75
CA GLY A 355 -6.63 10.88 2.43
C GLY A 355 -6.74 9.47 1.87
N LEU A 356 -5.80 8.62 2.24
CA LEU A 356 -5.68 7.24 1.80
C LEU A 356 -5.66 6.27 2.98
N MET A 357 -6.51 5.25 2.92
CA MET A 357 -6.21 3.98 3.56
C MET A 357 -5.21 3.26 2.67
N PHE A 358 -3.94 3.43 2.99
CA PHE A 358 -2.86 2.73 2.29
C PHE A 358 -2.76 1.30 2.78
N ALA A 359 -2.65 0.35 1.85
CA ALA A 359 -2.38 -1.05 2.16
C ALA A 359 -1.24 -1.54 1.28
N PHE A 360 -0.12 -1.86 1.90
CA PHE A 360 0.95 -2.66 1.33
C PHE A 360 0.60 -4.12 1.45
N VAL A 361 0.91 -4.93 0.44
CA VAL A 361 0.87 -6.39 0.48
C VAL A 361 2.19 -6.94 -0.04
N GLY A 362 2.81 -7.83 0.73
CA GLY A 362 4.07 -8.49 0.39
C GLY A 362 4.43 -9.60 1.36
N ALA A 363 5.53 -10.29 1.11
CA ALA A 363 6.01 -11.38 1.96
C ALA A 363 7.03 -10.90 3.02
N HIS A 364 7.56 -9.67 2.90
CA HIS A 364 8.65 -9.17 3.72
C HIS A 364 8.43 -7.73 4.17
N LEU A 365 7.98 -7.52 5.41
CA LEU A 365 7.78 -6.17 5.96
C LEU A 365 9.08 -5.37 5.96
N GLY A 366 10.17 -5.92 6.50
CA GLY A 366 11.47 -5.22 6.60
C GLY A 366 12.09 -4.94 5.24
N ARG A 367 12.21 -5.95 4.38
CA ARG A 367 12.89 -5.83 3.08
C ARG A 367 12.10 -5.01 2.06
N GLN A 368 10.77 -4.97 2.16
CA GLN A 368 9.92 -4.26 1.21
C GLN A 368 9.39 -2.96 1.82
N PHE A 369 8.41 -3.02 2.70
CA PHE A 369 7.71 -1.83 3.20
C PHE A 369 8.63 -0.91 4.00
N GLU A 370 9.32 -1.42 5.04
CA GLU A 370 10.18 -0.60 5.88
C GLU A 370 11.38 -0.06 5.12
N PHE A 371 12.03 -0.90 4.31
CA PHE A 371 13.17 -0.49 3.49
C PHE A 371 12.79 0.68 2.55
N VAL A 372 11.67 0.57 1.84
CA VAL A 372 11.22 1.64 0.94
C VAL A 372 10.88 2.91 1.73
N GLN A 373 10.28 2.75 2.92
CA GLN A 373 9.93 3.87 3.77
C GLN A 373 11.16 4.58 4.35
N SER A 374 12.16 3.83 4.86
CA SER A 374 13.36 4.40 5.46
C SER A 374 14.36 4.86 4.42
N GLU A 375 14.78 3.96 3.50
CA GLU A 375 15.91 4.19 2.62
C GLU A 375 15.54 4.95 1.35
N TRP A 376 14.35 4.72 0.80
CA TRP A 376 13.98 5.39 -0.45
C TRP A 376 13.14 6.64 -0.25
N MET A 377 12.21 6.61 0.70
CA MET A 377 11.31 7.74 0.94
C MET A 377 11.94 8.80 1.83
N ASN A 378 12.55 8.39 2.94
CA ASN A 378 13.02 9.29 3.99
C ASN A 378 14.53 9.54 3.99
N ASP A 379 15.35 8.76 3.26
CA ASP A 379 16.77 9.05 3.14
C ASP A 379 17.03 10.20 2.17
N SER A 380 17.74 11.22 2.65
CA SER A 380 18.14 12.38 1.84
C SER A 380 19.28 12.05 0.86
N ALA A 381 20.03 10.99 1.09
CA ALA A 381 21.19 10.59 0.26
C ALA A 381 20.86 9.54 -0.81
N PHE A 382 19.59 9.20 -1.01
CA PHE A 382 19.11 8.11 -1.85
C PHE A 382 19.80 7.98 -3.24
N PHE A 383 20.14 9.07 -3.92
CA PHE A 383 20.84 9.08 -5.21
C PHE A 383 22.29 9.63 -5.12
N GLY A 384 22.94 9.55 -3.99
CA GLY A 384 24.35 9.93 -3.84
C GLY A 384 24.62 11.43 -3.92
N GLY A 385 23.77 12.26 -3.36
CA GLY A 385 23.92 13.71 -3.29
C GLY A 385 22.95 14.33 -2.30
N SER A 386 23.00 15.64 -2.08
CA SER A 386 22.01 16.33 -1.22
C SER A 386 20.63 16.33 -1.87
N VAL A 387 20.00 15.19 -1.93
CA VAL A 387 18.62 15.04 -2.38
C VAL A 387 17.75 15.02 -1.14
N ALA A 388 16.75 15.87 -1.11
CA ALA A 388 15.76 15.88 -0.02
C ALA A 388 14.98 14.58 0.05
N LYS A 389 14.25 14.37 1.11
CA LYS A 389 13.26 13.27 1.25
C LYS A 389 12.22 13.34 0.13
N ASP A 390 11.37 12.31 0.04
CA ASP A 390 10.25 12.32 -0.91
C ASP A 390 9.40 13.59 -0.73
N PRO A 391 9.18 14.38 -1.79
CA PRO A 391 8.52 15.69 -1.66
C PRO A 391 7.03 15.61 -1.37
N VAL A 392 6.39 14.45 -1.55
CA VAL A 392 4.94 14.27 -1.38
C VAL A 392 4.62 13.56 -0.07
N VAL A 393 5.29 12.44 0.19
CA VAL A 393 4.97 11.57 1.33
C VAL A 393 6.09 11.44 2.36
N GLY A 394 7.26 12.01 2.10
CA GLY A 394 8.39 11.96 3.03
C GLY A 394 8.13 12.69 4.34
N ALA A 395 8.82 12.27 5.40
CA ALA A 395 8.79 12.94 6.70
C ALA A 395 9.53 14.29 6.63
N SER A 396 8.98 15.23 5.85
CA SER A 396 9.51 16.58 5.71
C SER A 396 9.17 17.41 6.95
N ASP A 397 10.09 18.29 7.30
CA ASP A 397 9.89 19.37 8.26
C ASP A 397 9.89 20.71 7.51
N ALA A 398 9.82 21.84 8.23
CA ALA A 398 9.85 23.17 7.64
C ALA A 398 11.14 23.49 6.84
N ASN A 399 12.17 22.64 6.93
CA ASN A 399 13.44 22.79 6.19
C ASN A 399 13.52 21.88 4.97
N GLY A 400 12.46 21.12 4.66
CA GLY A 400 12.39 20.28 3.48
C GLY A 400 12.70 21.07 2.20
N SER A 401 13.33 20.42 1.22
CA SER A 401 13.60 21.02 -0.08
C SER A 401 13.43 20.00 -1.21
N PHE A 402 13.22 20.50 -2.43
CA PHE A 402 13.13 19.66 -3.61
C PHE A 402 13.79 20.36 -4.80
N ASP A 403 14.71 19.67 -5.47
CA ASP A 403 15.44 20.18 -6.62
C ASP A 403 14.79 19.74 -7.93
N ILE A 404 14.45 20.70 -8.78
CA ILE A 404 13.97 20.49 -10.14
C ILE A 404 15.10 20.83 -11.09
N PRO A 405 15.70 19.87 -11.80
CA PRO A 405 16.74 20.11 -12.79
C PRO A 405 16.22 21.04 -13.90
N ARG A 406 17.01 22.08 -14.23
CA ARG A 406 16.73 23.05 -15.29
C ARG A 406 18.05 23.65 -15.77
N ARG A 407 18.14 24.07 -17.03
CA ARG A 407 19.27 24.84 -17.57
C ARG A 407 18.90 26.29 -17.67
N PRO A 408 19.82 27.26 -17.40
CA PRO A 408 21.19 27.04 -16.91
C PRO A 408 21.27 26.69 -15.42
N LEU A 409 20.23 27.00 -14.62
CA LEU A 409 20.21 26.80 -13.19
C LEU A 409 19.00 25.96 -12.77
N ARG A 410 19.20 25.02 -11.84
CA ARG A 410 18.12 24.27 -11.20
C ARG A 410 17.18 25.19 -10.43
N ILE A 411 15.92 24.79 -10.30
CA ILE A 411 14.98 25.40 -9.38
C ILE A 411 15.02 24.59 -8.09
N ARG A 412 15.22 25.27 -6.96
CA ARG A 412 15.12 24.66 -5.64
C ARG A 412 13.87 25.16 -4.94
N LEU A 413 12.90 24.28 -4.72
CA LEU A 413 11.77 24.51 -3.84
C LEU A 413 12.24 24.33 -2.39
N GLN A 414 12.01 25.31 -1.54
CA GLN A 414 12.45 25.32 -0.14
C GLN A 414 11.25 25.34 0.80
N SER A 415 11.51 25.15 2.08
CA SER A 415 10.47 25.16 3.12
C SER A 415 9.31 24.22 2.79
N LEU A 416 9.64 23.03 2.27
CA LEU A 416 8.67 22.01 1.88
C LEU A 416 8.01 21.44 3.14
N PRO A 417 6.71 21.67 3.34
CA PRO A 417 6.03 21.17 4.53
C PRO A 417 5.69 19.67 4.37
N ARG A 418 5.27 19.05 5.46
CA ARG A 418 4.71 17.69 5.44
C ARG A 418 3.30 17.74 4.86
N PHE A 419 3.09 17.13 3.70
CA PHE A 419 1.77 17.07 3.04
C PHE A 419 0.97 15.84 3.45
N VAL A 420 1.63 14.78 3.90
CA VAL A 420 0.98 13.55 4.36
C VAL A 420 1.34 13.30 5.82
N VAL A 421 0.32 13.11 6.64
CA VAL A 421 0.45 12.79 8.06
C VAL A 421 -0.10 11.40 8.33
N THR A 422 0.69 10.55 8.95
CA THR A 422 0.25 9.24 9.41
C THR A 422 -0.70 9.41 10.60
N ARG A 423 -1.93 8.95 10.45
CA ARG A 423 -2.96 8.99 11.51
C ARG A 423 -3.13 7.64 12.20
N GLY A 424 -2.32 6.65 11.82
CA GLY A 424 -2.28 5.34 12.43
C GLY A 424 -2.04 4.23 11.43
N GLY A 425 -1.80 3.04 11.94
CA GLY A 425 -1.58 1.85 11.13
C GLY A 425 -1.24 0.63 11.96
N GLU A 426 -1.16 -0.53 11.30
CA GLU A 426 -0.72 -1.78 11.92
C GLU A 426 -0.17 -2.74 10.88
N TYR A 427 0.78 -3.57 11.32
CA TYR A 427 1.20 -4.75 10.58
C TYR A 427 0.23 -5.89 10.84
N CYS A 428 -0.28 -6.45 9.77
CA CYS A 428 -1.17 -7.59 9.84
C CYS A 428 -0.64 -8.75 9.00
N PHE A 429 -0.96 -9.95 9.43
CA PHE A 429 -0.81 -11.16 8.66
C PHE A 429 -2.14 -11.49 7.98
N LEU A 430 -2.11 -11.71 6.69
CA LEU A 430 -3.24 -12.08 5.84
C LEU A 430 -3.09 -13.57 5.52
N PRO A 431 -3.73 -14.46 6.28
CA PRO A 431 -3.55 -15.91 6.18
C PRO A 431 -4.14 -16.49 4.89
N GLY A 432 -3.64 -17.60 4.44
CA GLY A 432 -4.37 -18.45 3.48
C GLY A 432 -5.72 -18.91 4.03
N LEU A 433 -6.63 -19.38 3.16
CA LEU A 433 -7.95 -19.84 3.59
C LEU A 433 -7.84 -21.12 4.46
N ARG A 434 -6.85 -21.98 4.19
CA ARG A 434 -6.55 -23.14 5.05
C ARG A 434 -6.06 -22.70 6.42
N ALA A 435 -5.23 -21.65 6.47
CA ALA A 435 -4.77 -21.07 7.73
C ALA A 435 -5.92 -20.48 8.55
N LEU A 436 -6.90 -19.80 7.90
CA LEU A 436 -8.10 -19.31 8.61
C LEU A 436 -8.89 -20.46 9.26
N ARG A 437 -9.05 -21.60 8.57
CA ARG A 437 -9.72 -22.79 9.12
C ARG A 437 -8.89 -23.39 10.26
N TRP A 438 -7.57 -23.49 10.09
CA TRP A 438 -6.68 -23.95 11.14
C TRP A 438 -6.78 -23.08 12.41
N LEU A 439 -6.82 -21.74 12.26
CA LEU A 439 -7.01 -20.81 13.38
C LEU A 439 -8.38 -20.99 14.07
N ALA A 440 -9.40 -21.36 13.30
CA ALA A 440 -10.73 -21.66 13.83
C ALA A 440 -10.78 -22.97 14.64
N ASP A 441 -9.93 -23.94 14.28
CA ASP A 441 -9.94 -25.30 14.83
C ASP A 441 -8.79 -25.55 15.84
N LEU A 442 -8.11 -24.48 16.28
CA LEU A 442 -7.11 -24.59 17.35
C LEU A 442 -7.74 -25.27 18.59
N ASN A 443 -7.18 -26.39 18.95
CA ASN A 443 -7.58 -27.09 20.20
C ASN A 443 -7.16 -26.23 21.40
N THR A 444 -8.02 -26.16 22.40
CA THR A 444 -7.76 -25.48 23.69
C THR A 444 -6.75 -26.27 24.51
#